data_9b52abeef6e32c5e8a6e6c36b180ccf9
#
_entry.id   9b52abeef6e32c5e8a6e6c36b180ccf9
#
_cell.length_a   1.000
_cell.length_b   1.000
_cell.length_c   1.000
_cell.angle_alpha   90.00
_cell.angle_beta   90.00
_cell.angle_gamma   90.00
#
_symmetry.space_group_name_H-M   'P 1'
#
loop_
_entity.id
_entity.type
_entity.pdbx_description
1 polymer ?
#
loop_
_entity_poly.entity_id
_entity_poly.type
_entity_poly.pdbx_seq_one_letter_code
_entity_poly.pdbx_strand_id
1 'polypeptide(L)'
;AEKGRPYSEKMNNVILNLSNGISDKENAPKLLSGTGQEKTHLCVVMTSDRGLCGGFNSNIIKKAKSYFAKILDEGKELKIITVGSKGNDQLKRVYGDKIIENISFKESKNANYFDADKVGKMVIEKFEAGEFDVCTIFYNQFKNVITQIPQAQQIIPLNNEGEENSSEESYEFEPDEDEILSNLLPKNISTQIFKAMLENSASEQGSRMSAMDNATRNAGEMVDK
;
A
#
# COMPACT_ATOMS: atom_id res chain seq x y z
N ALA A 1 3.22 -13.87 1.87
CA ALA A 1 2.45 -13.12 0.86
C ALA A 1 1.31 -13.97 0.28
N GLU A 2 1.56 -15.09 -0.38
CA GLU A 2 0.53 -15.90 -1.06
C GLU A 2 -0.66 -16.29 -0.17
N LYS A 3 -0.43 -16.69 1.07
CA LYS A 3 -1.50 -17.08 2.01
C LYS A 3 -2.40 -15.92 2.46
N GLY A 4 -1.94 -14.69 2.35
CA GLY A 4 -2.73 -13.50 2.72
C GLY A 4 -3.64 -12.99 1.60
N ARG A 5 -3.36 -13.36 0.35
CA ARG A 5 -4.14 -12.90 -0.82
C ARG A 5 -5.61 -13.31 -0.77
N PRO A 6 -5.96 -14.60 -0.51
CA PRO A 6 -7.36 -15.03 -0.52
C PRO A 6 -8.22 -14.32 0.52
N TYR A 7 -7.67 -14.03 1.70
CA TYR A 7 -8.39 -13.30 2.75
C TYR A 7 -8.69 -11.86 2.34
N SER A 8 -7.70 -11.17 1.76
CA SER A 8 -7.85 -9.81 1.26
C SER A 8 -8.87 -9.71 0.12
N GLU A 9 -8.85 -10.65 -0.81
CA GLU A 9 -9.79 -10.76 -1.92
C GLU A 9 -11.22 -11.02 -1.44
N LYS A 10 -11.38 -11.96 -0.51
CA LYS A 10 -12.69 -12.28 0.08
C LYS A 10 -13.29 -11.08 0.84
N MET A 11 -12.46 -10.35 1.61
CA MET A 11 -12.91 -9.14 2.29
C MET A 11 -13.33 -8.05 1.31
N ASN A 12 -12.58 -7.84 0.24
CA ASN A 12 -12.94 -6.88 -0.81
C ASN A 12 -14.28 -7.26 -1.46
N ASN A 13 -14.51 -8.51 -1.78
CA ASN A 13 -15.77 -8.98 -2.38
C ASN A 13 -16.97 -8.75 -1.45
N VAL A 14 -16.82 -8.99 -0.15
CA VAL A 14 -17.88 -8.70 0.83
C VAL A 14 -18.20 -7.22 0.87
N ILE A 15 -17.19 -6.36 0.90
CA ILE A 15 -17.38 -4.90 0.91
C ILE A 15 -18.03 -4.42 -0.39
N LEU A 16 -17.63 -4.97 -1.54
CA LEU A 16 -18.24 -4.65 -2.83
C LEU A 16 -19.73 -5.04 -2.88
N ASN A 17 -20.07 -6.22 -2.38
CA ASN A 17 -21.47 -6.67 -2.33
C ASN A 17 -22.30 -5.76 -1.42
N LEU A 18 -21.79 -5.40 -0.24
CA LEU A 18 -22.44 -4.47 0.68
C LEU A 18 -22.57 -3.08 0.06
N SER A 19 -21.56 -2.57 -0.63
CA SER A 19 -21.58 -1.26 -1.27
C SER A 19 -22.61 -1.16 -2.41
N ASN A 20 -22.86 -2.27 -3.11
CA ASN A 20 -23.87 -2.34 -4.16
C ASN A 20 -25.31 -2.32 -3.60
N GLY A 21 -25.50 -2.72 -2.34
CA GLY A 21 -26.77 -2.68 -1.62
C GLY A 21 -27.13 -1.28 -1.09
N ILE A 22 -26.18 -0.36 -1.00
CA ILE A 22 -26.44 1.00 -0.50
C ILE A 22 -27.24 1.79 -1.53
N SER A 23 -28.51 2.04 -1.21
CA SER A 23 -29.43 2.81 -2.06
C SER A 23 -29.11 4.31 -2.07
N ASP A 24 -28.49 4.82 -1.02
CA ASP A 24 -28.19 6.23 -0.82
C ASP A 24 -26.68 6.49 -0.82
N LYS A 25 -26.16 6.83 -2.00
CA LYS A 25 -24.73 7.12 -2.21
C LYS A 25 -24.25 8.38 -1.48
N GLU A 26 -25.15 9.28 -1.08
CA GLU A 26 -24.79 10.52 -0.37
C GLU A 26 -24.46 10.25 1.10
N ASN A 27 -25.04 9.22 1.69
CA ASN A 27 -24.79 8.80 3.08
C ASN A 27 -23.77 7.67 3.21
N ALA A 28 -23.20 7.18 2.11
CA ALA A 28 -22.19 6.13 2.15
C ALA A 28 -20.95 6.55 2.96
N PRO A 29 -20.30 5.63 3.70
CA PRO A 29 -19.09 5.94 4.45
C PRO A 29 -18.01 6.59 3.56
N LYS A 30 -17.39 7.67 4.03
CA LYS A 30 -16.40 8.44 3.25
C LYS A 30 -15.16 7.63 2.85
N LEU A 31 -14.80 6.60 3.61
CA LEU A 31 -13.72 5.68 3.24
C LEU A 31 -14.04 4.90 1.95
N LEU A 32 -15.31 4.70 1.65
CA LEU A 32 -15.79 4.04 0.45
C LEU A 32 -16.05 5.04 -0.69
N SER A 33 -16.78 6.12 -0.41
CA SER A 33 -17.24 7.10 -1.41
C SER A 33 -16.26 8.24 -1.68
N GLY A 34 -15.32 8.49 -0.79
CA GLY A 34 -14.41 9.62 -0.83
C GLY A 34 -15.01 10.91 -0.26
N THR A 35 -14.25 11.99 -0.37
CA THR A 35 -14.65 13.35 0.06
C THR A 35 -15.40 14.13 -1.03
N GLY A 36 -15.52 13.58 -2.24
CA GLY A 36 -16.00 14.29 -3.41
C GLY A 36 -14.97 15.25 -4.03
N GLN A 37 -13.76 15.29 -3.51
CA GLN A 37 -12.64 16.09 -3.99
C GLN A 37 -11.41 15.20 -4.21
N GLU A 38 -10.48 15.69 -5.03
CA GLU A 38 -9.18 15.05 -5.29
C GLU A 38 -8.05 16.07 -5.24
N LYS A 39 -8.11 16.98 -4.27
CA LYS A 39 -7.14 18.08 -4.16
C LYS A 39 -5.84 17.65 -3.49
N THR A 40 -5.93 16.83 -2.44
CA THR A 40 -4.79 16.40 -1.64
C THR A 40 -4.63 14.89 -1.69
N HIS A 41 -3.46 14.44 -2.13
CA HIS A 41 -3.10 13.03 -2.22
C HIS A 41 -2.10 12.64 -1.15
N LEU A 42 -2.43 11.61 -0.37
CA LEU A 42 -1.50 10.96 0.54
C LEU A 42 -0.90 9.74 -0.15
N CYS A 43 0.43 9.68 -0.20
CA CYS A 43 1.19 8.58 -0.77
C CYS A 43 1.97 7.86 0.33
N VAL A 44 1.67 6.59 0.57
CA VAL A 44 2.40 5.74 1.51
C VAL A 44 3.40 4.90 0.73
N VAL A 45 4.69 5.18 0.88
CA VAL A 45 5.76 4.53 0.12
C VAL A 45 6.48 3.51 1.00
N MET A 46 6.37 2.23 0.64
CA MET A 46 6.96 1.12 1.38
C MET A 46 8.29 0.72 0.77
N THR A 47 9.35 0.79 1.57
CA THR A 47 10.71 0.39 1.22
C THR A 47 11.30 -0.50 2.31
N SER A 48 12.55 -0.93 2.14
CA SER A 48 13.28 -1.61 3.19
C SER A 48 13.89 -0.62 4.20
N ASP A 49 14.18 -1.13 5.37
CA ASP A 49 15.02 -0.44 6.36
C ASP A 49 16.52 -0.70 6.15
N ARG A 50 16.87 -1.77 5.43
CA ARG A 50 18.25 -2.19 5.15
C ARG A 50 18.54 -2.10 3.66
N GLY A 51 19.82 -1.94 3.32
CA GLY A 51 20.30 -1.96 1.94
C GLY A 51 20.61 -3.38 1.44
N LEU A 52 21.42 -3.45 0.39
CA LEU A 52 21.90 -4.68 -0.25
C LEU A 52 20.77 -5.57 -0.80
N CYS A 53 19.74 -4.96 -1.31
CA CYS A 53 18.58 -5.62 -1.93
C CYS A 53 18.42 -5.23 -3.42
N GLY A 54 19.52 -5.07 -4.13
CA GLY A 54 19.54 -4.74 -5.55
C GLY A 54 18.73 -3.48 -5.89
N GLY A 55 17.91 -3.56 -6.93
CA GLY A 55 17.04 -2.47 -7.39
C GLY A 55 15.75 -2.29 -6.61
N PHE A 56 15.49 -3.09 -5.56
CA PHE A 56 14.22 -3.12 -4.83
C PHE A 56 13.71 -1.73 -4.42
N ASN A 57 14.53 -0.95 -3.70
CA ASN A 57 14.15 0.38 -3.22
C ASN A 57 14.06 1.39 -4.37
N SER A 58 15.02 1.40 -5.27
CA SER A 58 15.07 2.36 -6.38
C SER A 58 13.89 2.20 -7.35
N ASN A 59 13.45 0.98 -7.61
CA ASN A 59 12.34 0.72 -8.51
C ASN A 59 11.00 1.25 -7.97
N ILE A 60 10.69 1.00 -6.69
CA ILE A 60 9.46 1.52 -6.10
C ILE A 60 9.48 3.04 -5.95
N ILE A 61 10.65 3.62 -5.59
CA ILE A 61 10.81 5.07 -5.50
C ILE A 61 10.67 5.72 -6.87
N LYS A 62 11.21 5.12 -7.93
CA LYS A 62 11.02 5.62 -9.31
C LYS A 62 9.54 5.65 -9.68
N LYS A 63 8.78 4.59 -9.37
CA LYS A 63 7.33 4.55 -9.62
C LYS A 63 6.59 5.62 -8.81
N ALA A 64 6.92 5.76 -7.52
CA ALA A 64 6.33 6.78 -6.66
C ALA A 64 6.62 8.20 -7.18
N LYS A 65 7.86 8.50 -7.54
CA LYS A 65 8.24 9.81 -8.10
C LYS A 65 7.50 10.14 -9.40
N SER A 66 7.29 9.16 -10.28
CA SER A 66 6.51 9.37 -11.50
C SER A 66 5.06 9.74 -11.17
N TYR A 67 4.47 9.11 -10.16
CA TYR A 67 3.13 9.44 -9.67
C TYR A 67 3.09 10.83 -9.00
N PHE A 68 4.10 11.17 -8.18
CA PHE A 68 4.20 12.48 -7.54
C PHE A 68 4.27 13.61 -8.55
N ALA A 69 5.09 13.45 -9.60
CA ALA A 69 5.18 14.43 -10.68
C ALA A 69 3.81 14.67 -11.32
N LYS A 70 3.07 13.61 -11.63
CA LYS A 70 1.72 13.73 -12.19
C LYS A 70 0.76 14.51 -11.27
N ILE A 71 0.74 14.20 -9.96
CA ILE A 71 -0.10 14.88 -8.98
C ILE A 71 0.25 16.38 -8.90
N LEU A 72 1.54 16.72 -8.86
CA LEU A 72 2.01 18.10 -8.78
C LEU A 72 1.77 18.88 -10.08
N ASP A 73 1.94 18.24 -11.24
CA ASP A 73 1.66 18.84 -12.55
C ASP A 73 0.16 19.15 -12.74
N GLU A 74 -0.71 18.33 -12.11
CA GLU A 74 -2.16 18.60 -12.05
C GLU A 74 -2.54 19.71 -11.05
N GLY A 75 -1.56 20.32 -10.38
CA GLY A 75 -1.78 21.38 -9.39
C GLY A 75 -2.37 20.89 -8.07
N LYS A 76 -2.29 19.59 -7.80
CA LYS A 76 -2.79 18.94 -6.58
C LYS A 76 -1.71 18.97 -5.49
N GLU A 77 -2.14 18.84 -4.24
CA GLU A 77 -1.26 18.79 -3.09
C GLU A 77 -0.80 17.34 -2.83
N LEU A 78 0.48 17.19 -2.50
CA LEU A 78 1.10 15.91 -2.20
C LEU A 78 1.55 15.84 -0.74
N LYS A 79 1.13 14.78 -0.03
CA LYS A 79 1.66 14.39 1.29
C LYS A 79 2.24 12.98 1.20
N ILE A 80 3.34 12.74 1.90
CA ILE A 80 4.05 11.46 1.83
C ILE A 80 4.24 10.90 3.24
N ILE A 81 3.93 9.61 3.40
CA ILE A 81 4.37 8.79 4.53
C ILE A 81 5.36 7.77 3.99
N THR A 82 6.55 7.70 4.58
CA THR A 82 7.53 6.68 4.25
C THR A 82 7.47 5.55 5.28
N VAL A 83 7.36 4.31 4.80
CA VAL A 83 7.48 3.09 5.58
C VAL A 83 8.77 2.40 5.14
N GLY A 84 9.76 2.40 6.02
CA GLY A 84 11.13 1.98 5.72
C GLY A 84 12.08 3.18 5.56
N SER A 85 13.21 3.11 6.24
CA SER A 85 14.18 4.22 6.29
C SER A 85 14.82 4.54 4.94
N LYS A 86 14.96 3.55 4.05
CA LYS A 86 15.58 3.76 2.73
C LYS A 86 14.73 4.63 1.80
N GLY A 87 13.39 4.57 1.93
CA GLY A 87 12.48 5.47 1.23
C GLY A 87 12.66 6.92 1.68
N ASN A 88 12.66 7.13 2.98
CA ASN A 88 12.89 8.45 3.55
C ASN A 88 14.24 9.03 3.11
N ASP A 89 15.34 8.25 3.20
CA ASP A 89 16.68 8.70 2.82
C ASP A 89 16.75 9.19 1.37
N GLN A 90 16.04 8.53 0.46
CA GLN A 90 16.04 8.86 -0.97
C GLN A 90 15.03 9.95 -1.36
N LEU A 91 13.93 10.08 -0.63
CA LEU A 91 12.87 11.04 -0.94
C LEU A 91 13.08 12.39 -0.26
N LYS A 92 13.65 12.42 0.95
CA LYS A 92 13.79 13.66 1.76
C LYS A 92 14.59 14.76 1.06
N ARG A 93 15.48 14.41 0.14
CA ARG A 93 16.31 15.41 -0.57
C ARG A 93 15.49 16.30 -1.51
N VAL A 94 14.42 15.75 -2.09
CA VAL A 94 13.59 16.45 -3.11
C VAL A 94 12.19 16.75 -2.58
N TYR A 95 11.66 15.88 -1.72
CA TYR A 95 10.28 15.93 -1.22
C TYR A 95 10.22 16.04 0.32
N GLY A 96 11.29 16.53 0.96
CA GLY A 96 11.37 16.58 2.42
C GLY A 96 10.27 17.41 3.07
N ASP A 97 9.85 18.50 2.43
CA ASP A 97 8.73 19.35 2.84
C ASP A 97 7.35 18.69 2.75
N LYS A 98 7.24 17.60 1.98
CA LYS A 98 6.00 16.84 1.75
C LYS A 98 5.92 15.56 2.56
N ILE A 99 7.03 15.13 3.17
CA ILE A 99 7.07 13.95 4.05
C ILE A 99 6.52 14.37 5.41
N ILE A 100 5.33 13.86 5.74
CA ILE A 100 4.66 14.17 7.00
C ILE A 100 4.98 13.16 8.11
N GLU A 101 5.31 11.91 7.74
CA GLU A 101 5.66 10.83 8.68
C GLU A 101 6.72 9.91 8.08
N ASN A 102 7.60 9.40 8.95
CA ASN A 102 8.57 8.36 8.62
C ASN A 102 8.49 7.23 9.64
N ILE A 103 8.07 6.05 9.18
CA ILE A 103 7.86 4.88 10.00
C ILE A 103 8.94 3.85 9.67
N SER A 104 9.57 3.29 10.68
CA SER A 104 10.56 2.22 10.56
C SER A 104 10.19 1.05 11.45
N PHE A 105 10.27 -0.15 10.90
CA PHE A 105 10.02 -1.41 11.62
C PHE A 105 11.31 -2.22 11.79
N LYS A 106 12.45 -1.55 11.97
CA LYS A 106 13.77 -2.21 12.15
C LYS A 106 13.81 -3.24 13.27
N GLU A 107 13.02 -3.01 14.30
CA GLU A 107 12.93 -3.88 15.49
C GLU A 107 12.03 -5.10 15.25
N SER A 108 11.09 -4.99 14.33
CA SER A 108 10.22 -6.10 13.94
C SER A 108 10.96 -7.06 13.03
N LYS A 109 11.11 -8.32 13.46
CA LYS A 109 11.78 -9.35 12.64
C LYS A 109 11.04 -9.68 11.34
N ASN A 110 9.71 -9.59 11.38
CA ASN A 110 8.84 -9.90 10.26
C ASN A 110 7.69 -8.89 10.19
N ALA A 111 7.17 -8.64 8.98
CA ALA A 111 5.93 -7.91 8.80
C ALA A 111 4.79 -8.62 9.55
N ASN A 112 4.08 -7.89 10.40
CA ASN A 112 2.96 -8.40 11.18
C ASN A 112 1.75 -7.49 11.07
N TYR A 113 0.58 -8.02 11.42
CA TYR A 113 -0.67 -7.27 11.32
C TYR A 113 -0.72 -6.05 12.25
N PHE A 114 -0.12 -6.15 13.42
CA PHE A 114 -0.10 -5.05 14.39
C PHE A 114 0.62 -3.80 13.86
N ASP A 115 1.75 -4.00 13.17
CA ASP A 115 2.49 -2.91 12.53
C ASP A 115 1.68 -2.31 11.36
N ALA A 116 1.02 -3.15 10.58
CA ALA A 116 0.13 -2.70 9.51
C ALA A 116 -1.09 -1.93 10.03
N ASP A 117 -1.68 -2.38 11.12
CA ASP A 117 -2.82 -1.73 11.78
C ASP A 117 -2.45 -0.35 12.34
N LYS A 118 -1.23 -0.18 12.86
CA LYS A 118 -0.72 1.14 13.27
C LYS A 118 -0.69 2.13 12.10
N VAL A 119 -0.17 1.68 10.95
CA VAL A 119 -0.15 2.52 9.73
C VAL A 119 -1.57 2.79 9.26
N GLY A 120 -2.43 1.77 9.26
CA GLY A 120 -3.83 1.90 8.86
C GLY A 120 -4.60 2.90 9.72
N LYS A 121 -4.48 2.82 11.03
CA LYS A 121 -5.10 3.76 11.97
C LYS A 121 -4.61 5.20 11.76
N MET A 122 -3.31 5.39 11.60
CA MET A 122 -2.73 6.71 11.31
C MET A 122 -3.30 7.30 10.01
N VAL A 123 -3.42 6.49 8.96
CA VAL A 123 -3.99 6.92 7.67
C VAL A 123 -5.46 7.31 7.85
N ILE A 124 -6.25 6.50 8.57
CA ILE A 124 -7.67 6.77 8.82
C ILE A 124 -7.85 8.03 9.66
N GLU A 125 -7.10 8.20 10.74
CA GLU A 125 -7.14 9.40 11.59
C GLU A 125 -6.88 10.67 10.79
N LYS A 126 -5.88 10.66 9.89
CA LYS A 126 -5.58 11.78 9.00
C LYS A 126 -6.68 12.04 7.97
N PHE A 127 -7.32 10.98 7.47
CA PHE A 127 -8.46 11.10 6.58
C PHE A 127 -9.68 11.71 7.28
N GLU A 128 -10.01 11.25 8.47
CA GLU A 128 -11.10 11.78 9.29
C GLU A 128 -10.86 13.24 9.71
N ALA A 129 -9.60 13.61 9.92
CA ALA A 129 -9.19 15.00 10.17
C ALA A 129 -9.24 15.90 8.90
N GLY A 130 -9.58 15.35 7.72
CA GLY A 130 -9.65 16.10 6.47
C GLY A 130 -8.30 16.50 5.90
N GLU A 131 -7.21 15.80 6.28
CA GLU A 131 -5.86 16.13 5.85
C GLU A 131 -5.56 15.74 4.40
N PHE A 132 -6.33 14.84 3.81
CA PHE A 132 -6.21 14.40 2.41
C PHE A 132 -7.52 13.83 1.87
N ASP A 133 -7.62 13.70 0.55
CA ASP A 133 -8.79 13.17 -0.16
C ASP A 133 -8.57 11.75 -0.68
N VAL A 134 -7.38 11.46 -1.18
CA VAL A 134 -7.01 10.19 -1.83
C VAL A 134 -5.76 9.62 -1.16
N CYS A 135 -5.77 8.31 -0.87
CA CYS A 135 -4.60 7.60 -0.39
C CYS A 135 -4.19 6.49 -1.33
N THR A 136 -2.92 6.50 -1.76
CA THR A 136 -2.30 5.48 -2.60
C THR A 136 -1.10 4.89 -1.90
N ILE A 137 -1.03 3.56 -1.83
CA ILE A 137 0.12 2.83 -1.30
C ILE A 137 1.03 2.35 -2.44
N PHE A 138 2.34 2.41 -2.21
CA PHE A 138 3.38 1.98 -3.13
C PHE A 138 4.18 0.86 -2.49
N TYR A 139 4.22 -0.30 -3.14
CA TYR A 139 4.93 -1.49 -2.67
C TYR A 139 5.39 -2.35 -3.84
N ASN A 140 6.28 -3.31 -3.58
CA ASN A 140 6.69 -4.29 -4.58
C ASN A 140 5.90 -5.58 -4.39
N GLN A 141 5.13 -5.97 -5.41
CA GLN A 141 4.45 -7.26 -5.46
C GLN A 141 5.47 -8.36 -5.77
N PHE A 142 5.47 -9.41 -4.98
CA PHE A 142 6.32 -10.58 -5.19
C PHE A 142 5.73 -11.51 -6.26
N LYS A 143 6.41 -11.64 -7.38
CA LYS A 143 6.08 -12.63 -8.40
C LYS A 143 6.93 -13.89 -8.27
N ASN A 144 8.23 -13.71 -8.17
CA ASN A 144 9.23 -14.75 -7.86
C ASN A 144 10.53 -14.07 -7.38
N VAL A 145 11.54 -14.88 -7.07
CA VAL A 145 12.83 -14.39 -6.54
C VAL A 145 13.53 -13.39 -7.46
N ILE A 146 13.36 -13.55 -8.77
CA ILE A 146 14.01 -12.71 -9.79
C ILE A 146 13.16 -11.48 -10.11
N THR A 147 11.82 -11.60 -10.03
CA THR A 147 10.88 -10.59 -10.51
C THR A 147 10.03 -10.06 -9.37
N GLN A 148 10.18 -8.77 -9.08
CA GLN A 148 9.32 -8.00 -8.20
C GLN A 148 8.72 -6.84 -9.00
N ILE A 149 7.43 -6.60 -8.84
CA ILE A 149 6.69 -5.63 -9.64
C ILE A 149 6.27 -4.46 -8.77
N PRO A 150 6.80 -3.24 -8.98
CA PRO A 150 6.34 -2.05 -8.28
C PRO A 150 4.86 -1.77 -8.55
N GLN A 151 4.07 -1.64 -7.49
CA GLN A 151 2.65 -1.37 -7.54
C GLN A 151 2.33 0.01 -6.97
N ALA A 152 1.28 0.64 -7.50
CA ALA A 152 0.60 1.78 -6.93
C ALA A 152 -0.86 1.38 -6.78
N GLN A 153 -1.36 1.31 -5.55
CA GLN A 153 -2.71 0.86 -5.24
C GLN A 153 -3.43 1.91 -4.42
N GLN A 154 -4.54 2.43 -4.95
CA GLN A 154 -5.40 3.32 -4.19
C GLN A 154 -6.16 2.53 -3.14
N ILE A 155 -6.17 3.01 -1.89
CA ILE A 155 -6.89 2.40 -0.78
C ILE A 155 -7.99 3.29 -0.19
N ILE A 156 -7.93 4.59 -0.42
CA ILE A 156 -8.96 5.56 -0.04
C ILE A 156 -9.17 6.55 -1.20
N PRO A 157 -10.40 6.79 -1.64
CA PRO A 157 -11.56 5.93 -1.45
C PRO A 157 -11.32 4.54 -2.05
N LEU A 158 -12.10 3.55 -1.61
CA LEU A 158 -11.96 2.18 -2.10
C LEU A 158 -12.25 2.16 -3.61
N ASN A 159 -11.25 1.78 -4.40
CA ASN A 159 -11.37 1.73 -5.86
C ASN A 159 -11.97 0.38 -6.29
N ASN A 160 -13.14 0.43 -6.91
CA ASN A 160 -13.86 -0.72 -7.43
C ASN A 160 -13.50 -1.01 -8.90
N GLU A 161 -12.59 -0.22 -9.50
CA GLU A 161 -12.20 -0.40 -10.90
C GLU A 161 -11.25 -1.61 -11.04
N GLY A 162 -11.79 -2.78 -11.37
CA GLY A 162 -10.95 -3.90 -11.79
C GLY A 162 -11.46 -5.31 -11.54
N GLU A 163 -12.52 -5.52 -10.78
CA GLU A 163 -13.07 -6.86 -10.57
C GLU A 163 -14.58 -6.87 -10.81
N GLU A 164 -14.97 -6.93 -12.09
CA GLU A 164 -16.28 -7.44 -12.50
C GLU A 164 -16.31 -8.97 -12.34
N ASN A 165 -16.08 -9.44 -11.15
CA ASN A 165 -16.42 -10.81 -10.77
C ASN A 165 -17.58 -10.73 -9.78
N SER A 166 -18.77 -10.49 -10.31
CA SER A 166 -20.02 -10.76 -9.65
C SER A 166 -20.12 -12.28 -9.41
N SER A 167 -19.56 -12.75 -8.31
CA SER A 167 -20.07 -13.98 -7.74
C SER A 167 -21.45 -13.64 -7.18
N GLU A 168 -22.49 -14.21 -7.78
CA GLU A 168 -23.89 -14.13 -7.35
C GLU A 168 -24.12 -14.85 -6.01
N GLU A 169 -23.26 -14.66 -5.02
CA GLU A 169 -23.54 -15.08 -3.66
C GLU A 169 -24.26 -13.90 -2.98
N SER A 170 -25.57 -13.92 -3.07
CA SER A 170 -26.43 -13.05 -2.28
C SER A 170 -26.29 -13.45 -0.81
N TYR A 171 -25.54 -12.65 -0.05
CA TYR A 171 -25.54 -12.77 1.41
C TYR A 171 -26.71 -11.98 1.97
N GLU A 172 -27.58 -12.63 2.74
CA GLU A 172 -28.53 -11.92 3.59
C GLU A 172 -27.76 -11.40 4.82
N PHE A 173 -27.69 -10.08 4.95
CA PHE A 173 -27.04 -9.43 6.10
C PHE A 173 -28.13 -8.96 7.07
N GLU A 174 -28.06 -9.42 8.31
CA GLU A 174 -28.76 -8.85 9.46
C GLU A 174 -27.71 -8.51 10.53
N PRO A 175 -27.75 -7.37 11.19
CA PRO A 175 -28.52 -6.13 11.03
C PRO A 175 -27.71 -5.05 10.28
N ASP A 176 -28.38 -4.04 9.76
CA ASP A 176 -27.94 -2.79 9.14
C ASP A 176 -26.61 -2.82 8.35
N GLU A 177 -26.70 -2.83 7.01
CA GLU A 177 -25.55 -2.87 6.09
C GLU A 177 -24.54 -1.74 6.36
N ASP A 178 -25.03 -0.56 6.80
CA ASP A 178 -24.21 0.60 7.10
C ASP A 178 -23.32 0.38 8.35
N GLU A 179 -23.84 -0.28 9.38
CA GLU A 179 -23.06 -0.60 10.58
C GLU A 179 -21.98 -1.63 10.29
N ILE A 180 -22.28 -2.64 9.47
CA ILE A 180 -21.31 -3.66 9.05
C ILE A 180 -20.20 -3.00 8.23
N LEU A 181 -20.52 -2.13 7.25
CA LEU A 181 -19.56 -1.40 6.45
C LEU A 181 -18.66 -0.50 7.29
N SER A 182 -19.23 0.25 8.23
CA SER A 182 -18.49 1.14 9.12
C SER A 182 -17.45 0.39 9.95
N ASN A 183 -17.71 -0.87 10.29
CA ASN A 183 -16.77 -1.74 11.00
C ASN A 183 -15.75 -2.43 10.08
N LEU A 184 -16.15 -2.79 8.85
CA LEU A 184 -15.29 -3.52 7.93
C LEU A 184 -14.31 -2.61 7.18
N LEU A 185 -14.68 -1.38 6.83
CA LEU A 185 -13.84 -0.48 6.04
C LEU A 185 -12.49 -0.17 6.71
N PRO A 186 -12.41 0.20 8.00
CA PRO A 186 -11.14 0.38 8.68
C PRO A 186 -10.28 -0.89 8.69
N LYS A 187 -10.89 -2.05 8.94
CA LYS A 187 -10.20 -3.34 8.90
C LYS A 187 -9.70 -3.69 7.51
N ASN A 188 -10.45 -3.34 6.48
CA ASN A 188 -10.01 -3.52 5.09
C ASN A 188 -8.76 -2.71 4.78
N ILE A 189 -8.70 -1.45 5.21
CA ILE A 189 -7.52 -0.60 5.02
C ILE A 189 -6.29 -1.22 5.69
N SER A 190 -6.38 -1.62 6.96
CA SER A 190 -5.29 -2.31 7.66
C SER A 190 -4.90 -3.63 6.98
N THR A 191 -5.86 -4.37 6.45
CA THR A 191 -5.63 -5.63 5.71
C THR A 191 -4.92 -5.39 4.38
N GLN A 192 -5.29 -4.37 3.62
CA GLN A 192 -4.61 -4.00 2.38
C GLN A 192 -3.17 -3.56 2.64
N ILE A 193 -2.94 -2.76 3.67
CA ILE A 193 -1.60 -2.36 4.11
C ILE A 193 -0.79 -3.58 4.55
N PHE A 194 -1.39 -4.51 5.30
CA PHE A 194 -0.73 -5.75 5.71
C PHE A 194 -0.34 -6.63 4.51
N LYS A 195 -1.25 -6.81 3.55
CA LYS A 195 -0.95 -7.50 2.28
C LYS A 195 0.23 -6.84 1.57
N ALA A 196 0.21 -5.53 1.44
CA ALA A 196 1.30 -4.78 0.81
C ALA A 196 2.64 -4.94 1.56
N MET A 197 2.63 -4.92 2.89
CA MET A 197 3.83 -5.16 3.71
C MET A 197 4.38 -6.58 3.54
N LEU A 198 3.52 -7.60 3.46
CA LEU A 198 3.92 -8.99 3.21
C LEU A 198 4.51 -9.17 1.81
N GLU A 199 3.89 -8.59 0.79
CA GLU A 199 4.39 -8.60 -0.58
C GLU A 199 5.75 -7.89 -0.67
N ASN A 200 5.87 -6.74 -0.03
CA ASN A 200 7.08 -5.94 0.01
C ASN A 200 8.22 -6.68 0.73
N SER A 201 7.93 -7.32 1.85
CA SER A 201 8.91 -8.13 2.61
C SER A 201 9.41 -9.33 1.81
N ALA A 202 8.51 -10.08 1.17
CA ALA A 202 8.89 -11.20 0.29
C ALA A 202 9.74 -10.71 -0.90
N SER A 203 9.36 -9.60 -1.51
CA SER A 203 10.09 -8.97 -2.61
C SER A 203 11.48 -8.50 -2.20
N GLU A 204 11.62 -7.91 -1.01
CA GLU A 204 12.90 -7.49 -0.44
C GLU A 204 13.83 -8.68 -0.26
N GLN A 205 13.36 -9.78 0.32
CA GLN A 205 14.18 -10.98 0.53
C GLN A 205 14.57 -11.64 -0.79
N GLY A 206 13.65 -11.75 -1.75
CA GLY A 206 13.95 -12.27 -3.09
C GLY A 206 15.01 -11.43 -3.81
N SER A 207 14.85 -10.11 -3.80
CA SER A 207 15.82 -9.19 -4.41
C SER A 207 17.19 -9.23 -3.72
N ARG A 208 17.21 -9.36 -2.39
CA ARG A 208 18.46 -9.51 -1.62
C ARG A 208 19.16 -10.80 -1.96
N MET A 209 18.44 -11.92 -2.04
CA MET A 209 18.99 -13.22 -2.42
C MET A 209 19.65 -13.16 -3.80
N SER A 210 18.95 -12.62 -4.80
CA SER A 210 19.51 -12.43 -6.16
C SER A 210 20.74 -11.52 -6.17
N ALA A 211 20.73 -10.43 -5.39
CA ALA A 211 21.85 -9.50 -5.30
C ALA A 211 23.09 -10.15 -4.67
N MET A 212 22.90 -10.96 -3.62
CA MET A 212 24.00 -11.68 -2.98
C MET A 212 24.56 -12.80 -3.85
N ASP A 213 23.71 -13.55 -4.55
CA ASP A 213 24.13 -14.57 -5.50
C ASP A 213 25.01 -13.97 -6.63
N ASN A 214 24.55 -12.86 -7.22
CA ASN A 214 25.33 -12.13 -8.22
C ASN A 214 26.66 -11.63 -7.67
N ALA A 215 26.67 -11.10 -6.44
CA ALA A 215 27.91 -10.61 -5.80
C ALA A 215 28.91 -11.76 -5.55
N THR A 216 28.43 -12.92 -5.09
CA THR A 216 29.29 -14.10 -4.87
C THR A 216 29.87 -14.62 -6.17
N ARG A 217 29.07 -14.72 -7.23
CA ARG A 217 29.55 -15.15 -8.55
C ARG A 217 30.60 -14.20 -9.10
N ASN A 218 30.34 -12.89 -9.05
CA ASN A 218 31.29 -11.89 -9.52
C ASN A 218 32.61 -11.93 -8.73
N ALA A 219 32.54 -12.15 -7.41
CA ALA A 219 33.74 -12.30 -6.59
C ALA A 219 34.57 -13.54 -6.97
N GLY A 220 33.92 -14.69 -7.24
CA GLY A 220 34.57 -15.89 -7.75
C GLY A 220 35.31 -15.62 -9.07
N GLU A 221 34.65 -15.01 -10.05
CA GLU A 221 35.24 -14.65 -11.33
C GLU A 221 36.44 -13.69 -11.21
N MET A 222 36.48 -12.86 -10.16
CA MET A 222 37.62 -11.97 -9.88
C MET A 222 38.78 -12.69 -9.23
N VAL A 223 38.56 -13.76 -8.48
CA VAL A 223 39.61 -14.59 -7.85
C VAL A 223 40.28 -15.50 -8.88
N ASP A 224 39.53 -15.98 -9.86
CA ASP A 224 39.98 -16.88 -10.91
C ASP A 224 40.79 -16.16 -12.04
N LYS A 225 40.85 -14.83 -12.02
CA LYS A 225 41.66 -13.96 -12.91
C LYS A 225 43.01 -13.57 -12.27
#